data_1613c891e7956ce05246d3dfd6e56a90
#
_entry.id   1613c891e7956ce05246d3dfd6e56a90
#
_cell.length_a   1.000
_cell.length_b   1.000
_cell.length_c   1.000
_cell.angle_alpha   90.00
_cell.angle_beta   90.00
_cell.angle_gamma   90.00
#
_symmetry.space_group_name_H-M   'P 1'
#
loop_
_entity.id
_entity.type
_entity.pdbx_description
1 polymer ?
#
loop_
_entity_poly.entity_id
_entity_poly.type
_entity_poly.pdbx_seq_one_letter_code
_entity_poly.pdbx_strand_id
1 'polypeptide(L)'
;MKIIKYKNTLLLLISISIISITFYYQSNGTAHAAKTSLPLNQLQTFSEVYLKIKQNYVVDVSDKEIFDNAIKGMLEGLDPHSTFLNEKDFSDLKIGTRGEFGGLGIEVTMEDGIVKVIAPIDDTPAFKAGIKSGDLIIKIDNSSVKGLSLNKAVDLMRGKVGSPILLTIARKGESGPIEIKIIRAKIKVKSVKYELIHDNYGYIRIASFQNKTGKSLADAISDLNKKSKNNINGYVIDMRNNPGGVLGAAVDVSDAFIKGGKKLVYTKGKSADAMYEFTSNDTDLAEEKPIVVLINGGSASASEIVAGALQDHKRAIIMNNNGFLIS
;
A
#
# COMPACT_ATOMS: atom_id res chain seq x y z
N MET A 1 -57.89 47.24 -23.06
CA MET A 1 -58.02 46.85 -21.64
C MET A 1 -58.15 45.34 -21.40
N LYS A 2 -58.33 44.45 -22.36
CA LYS A 2 -58.40 42.99 -22.19
C LYS A 2 -57.06 42.30 -22.18
N ILE A 3 -56.00 42.78 -22.87
CA ILE A 3 -54.70 42.14 -23.01
C ILE A 3 -53.86 42.17 -21.70
N ILE A 4 -54.00 43.22 -20.87
CA ILE A 4 -53.26 43.34 -19.58
C ILE A 4 -53.79 42.34 -18.55
N LYS A 5 -55.10 42.00 -18.59
CA LYS A 5 -55.67 41.03 -17.64
C LYS A 5 -55.15 39.62 -17.85
N TYR A 6 -54.88 39.17 -19.08
CA TYR A 6 -54.35 37.86 -19.41
C TYR A 6 -52.86 37.75 -19.07
N LYS A 7 -52.08 38.82 -19.18
CA LYS A 7 -50.67 38.84 -18.86
C LYS A 7 -50.44 38.65 -17.37
N ASN A 8 -51.24 39.28 -16.52
CA ASN A 8 -51.15 39.10 -15.06
C ASN A 8 -51.63 37.72 -14.61
N THR A 9 -52.66 37.13 -15.26
CA THR A 9 -53.13 35.77 -14.95
C THR A 9 -52.09 34.71 -15.36
N LEU A 10 -51.41 34.91 -16.50
CA LEU A 10 -50.35 34.02 -16.96
C LEU A 10 -49.12 34.07 -16.04
N LEU A 11 -48.73 35.27 -15.58
CA LEU A 11 -47.62 35.43 -14.61
C LEU A 11 -47.94 34.77 -13.25
N LEU A 12 -49.20 34.86 -12.79
CA LEU A 12 -49.64 34.20 -11.55
C LEU A 12 -49.60 32.68 -11.65
N LEU A 13 -50.00 32.11 -12.79
CA LEU A 13 -49.94 30.66 -13.03
C LEU A 13 -48.51 30.15 -13.13
N ILE A 14 -47.57 30.90 -13.73
CA ILE A 14 -46.16 30.55 -13.81
C ILE A 14 -45.52 30.61 -12.42
N SER A 15 -45.83 31.61 -11.60
CA SER A 15 -45.32 31.71 -10.24
C SER A 15 -45.81 30.57 -9.33
N ILE A 16 -47.07 30.17 -9.43
CA ILE A 16 -47.66 29.03 -8.72
C ILE A 16 -47.00 27.71 -9.16
N SER A 17 -46.73 27.53 -10.45
CA SER A 17 -46.03 26.35 -10.96
C SER A 17 -44.60 26.26 -10.46
N ILE A 18 -43.85 27.37 -10.41
CA ILE A 18 -42.50 27.42 -9.89
C ILE A 18 -42.46 27.09 -8.37
N ILE A 19 -43.40 27.65 -7.59
CA ILE A 19 -43.55 27.37 -6.18
C ILE A 19 -43.89 25.89 -5.94
N SER A 20 -44.76 25.30 -6.74
CA SER A 20 -45.14 23.89 -6.65
C SER A 20 -43.98 22.96 -7.00
N ILE A 21 -43.18 23.32 -8.01
CA ILE A 21 -41.99 22.57 -8.41
C ILE A 21 -40.91 22.65 -7.31
N THR A 22 -40.65 23.81 -6.72
CA THR A 22 -39.71 23.95 -5.60
C THR A 22 -40.16 23.19 -4.36
N PHE A 23 -41.46 23.19 -4.06
CA PHE A 23 -42.02 22.42 -2.95
C PHE A 23 -41.94 20.91 -3.20
N TYR A 24 -42.16 20.47 -4.45
CA TYR A 24 -42.01 19.06 -4.83
C TYR A 24 -40.56 18.59 -4.73
N TYR A 25 -39.57 19.37 -5.17
CA TYR A 25 -38.15 19.06 -5.01
C TYR A 25 -37.70 19.12 -3.54
N GLN A 26 -38.28 20.01 -2.73
CA GLN A 26 -37.94 20.10 -1.30
C GLN A 26 -38.58 18.98 -0.46
N SER A 27 -39.74 18.47 -0.86
CA SER A 27 -40.42 17.36 -0.18
C SER A 27 -39.90 15.97 -0.55
N ASN A 28 -39.33 15.80 -1.75
CA ASN A 28 -38.73 14.53 -2.20
C ASN A 28 -37.21 14.45 -1.95
N GLY A 29 -36.60 15.55 -1.48
CA GLY A 29 -35.19 15.63 -1.11
C GLY A 29 -34.91 15.25 0.32
N THR A 30 -35.74 14.47 1.01
CA THR A 30 -35.39 13.83 2.25
C THR A 30 -34.45 12.66 1.94
N ALA A 31 -33.20 12.97 1.65
CA ALA A 31 -32.15 12.05 1.98
C ALA A 31 -32.43 11.56 3.41
N HIS A 32 -32.56 10.25 3.59
CA HIS A 32 -32.54 9.60 4.90
C HIS A 32 -31.16 9.85 5.51
N ALA A 33 -30.89 11.09 5.92
CA ALA A 33 -29.91 11.33 6.97
C ALA A 33 -30.52 10.65 8.19
N ALA A 34 -30.07 9.46 8.51
CA ALA A 34 -30.32 8.85 9.79
C ALA A 34 -30.05 9.96 10.82
N LYS A 35 -31.08 10.35 11.59
CA LYS A 35 -30.94 11.26 12.73
C LYS A 35 -30.07 10.57 13.78
N THR A 36 -28.79 10.48 13.53
CA THR A 36 -27.81 10.11 14.56
C THR A 36 -27.65 11.36 15.40
N SER A 37 -28.39 11.42 16.51
CA SER A 37 -28.18 12.45 17.53
C SER A 37 -26.74 12.32 18.00
N LEU A 38 -26.00 13.43 18.04
CA LEU A 38 -24.64 13.43 18.59
C LEU A 38 -24.67 12.93 20.05
N PRO A 39 -23.80 12.01 20.44
CA PRO A 39 -23.75 11.46 21.78
C PRO A 39 -23.08 12.46 22.74
N LEU A 40 -23.85 13.46 23.17
CA LEU A 40 -23.33 14.62 23.96
C LEU A 40 -22.61 14.21 25.23
N ASN A 41 -23.12 13.21 25.95
CA ASN A 41 -22.47 12.74 27.19
C ASN A 41 -21.08 12.14 26.92
N GLN A 42 -20.95 11.37 25.84
CA GLN A 42 -19.66 10.77 25.42
C GLN A 42 -18.69 11.85 24.94
N LEU A 43 -19.18 12.86 24.22
CA LEU A 43 -18.36 14.00 23.80
C LEU A 43 -17.90 14.84 25.00
N GLN A 44 -18.73 14.99 26.01
CA GLN A 44 -18.34 15.66 27.28
C GLN A 44 -17.23 14.88 27.95
N THR A 45 -17.39 13.57 28.17
CA THR A 45 -16.36 12.71 28.77
C THR A 45 -15.05 12.77 27.96
N PHE A 46 -15.12 12.73 26.62
CA PHE A 46 -13.96 12.89 25.77
C PHE A 46 -13.24 14.22 26.02
N SER A 47 -13.99 15.32 26.10
CA SER A 47 -13.45 16.66 26.37
C SER A 47 -12.79 16.75 27.75
N GLU A 48 -13.38 16.12 28.78
CA GLU A 48 -12.80 16.07 30.12
C GLU A 48 -11.46 15.31 30.12
N VAL A 49 -11.38 14.17 29.42
CA VAL A 49 -10.13 13.40 29.27
C VAL A 49 -9.07 14.22 28.56
N TYR A 50 -9.44 14.87 27.44
CA TYR A 50 -8.54 15.76 26.70
C TYR A 50 -7.96 16.86 27.60
N LEU A 51 -8.81 17.56 28.38
CA LEU A 51 -8.37 18.61 29.29
C LEU A 51 -7.45 18.07 30.40
N LYS A 52 -7.74 16.88 30.95
CA LYS A 52 -6.85 16.22 31.91
C LYS A 52 -5.48 15.89 31.37
N ILE A 53 -5.41 15.42 30.13
CA ILE A 53 -4.12 15.17 29.46
C ILE A 53 -3.36 16.48 29.31
N LYS A 54 -4.00 17.52 28.79
CA LYS A 54 -3.36 18.85 28.60
C LYS A 54 -2.85 19.48 29.89
N GLN A 55 -3.53 19.24 30.99
CA GLN A 55 -3.20 19.87 32.29
C GLN A 55 -2.21 19.07 33.12
N ASN A 56 -2.24 17.74 33.04
CA ASN A 56 -1.58 16.88 34.03
C ASN A 56 -0.56 15.90 33.46
N TYR A 57 -0.50 15.71 32.10
CA TYR A 57 0.47 14.78 31.55
C TYR A 57 1.89 15.36 31.65
N VAL A 58 2.87 14.50 31.96
CA VAL A 58 4.25 14.88 32.28
C VAL A 58 5.00 15.56 31.10
N VAL A 59 4.58 15.28 29.87
CA VAL A 59 5.16 15.86 28.66
C VAL A 59 4.08 16.60 27.88
N ASP A 60 4.43 17.77 27.32
CA ASP A 60 3.52 18.50 26.46
C ASP A 60 3.19 17.71 25.19
N VAL A 61 1.90 17.41 24.99
CA VAL A 61 1.40 16.73 23.80
C VAL A 61 0.60 17.72 22.96
N SER A 62 0.85 17.77 21.67
CA SER A 62 0.10 18.65 20.78
C SER A 62 -1.35 18.21 20.60
N ASP A 63 -2.25 19.16 20.36
CA ASP A 63 -3.67 18.87 20.12
C ASP A 63 -3.84 17.91 18.94
N LYS A 64 -3.08 18.15 17.85
CA LYS A 64 -3.09 17.27 16.68
C LYS A 64 -2.77 15.82 17.03
N GLU A 65 -1.74 15.61 17.85
CA GLU A 65 -1.33 14.26 18.26
C GLU A 65 -2.39 13.56 19.13
N ILE A 66 -3.02 14.30 20.07
CA ILE A 66 -4.09 13.74 20.90
C ILE A 66 -5.29 13.34 20.03
N PHE A 67 -5.71 14.20 19.10
CA PHE A 67 -6.83 13.90 18.20
C PHE A 67 -6.52 12.80 17.19
N ASP A 68 -5.33 12.77 16.60
CA ASP A 68 -4.90 11.70 15.70
C ASP A 68 -4.92 10.34 16.41
N ASN A 69 -4.42 10.28 17.66
CA ASN A 69 -4.42 9.08 18.49
C ASN A 69 -5.84 8.65 18.89
N ALA A 70 -6.73 9.61 19.20
CA ALA A 70 -8.12 9.30 19.53
C ALA A 70 -8.87 8.72 18.33
N ILE A 71 -8.74 9.32 17.14
CA ILE A 71 -9.35 8.83 15.89
C ILE A 71 -8.80 7.44 15.55
N LYS A 72 -7.50 7.26 15.70
CA LYS A 72 -6.83 5.96 15.47
C LYS A 72 -7.40 4.90 16.42
N GLY A 73 -7.49 5.18 17.70
CA GLY A 73 -8.06 4.27 18.70
C GLY A 73 -9.52 3.91 18.44
N MET A 74 -10.34 4.85 17.94
CA MET A 74 -11.73 4.56 17.56
C MET A 74 -11.82 3.54 16.43
N LEU A 75 -10.94 3.61 15.44
CA LEU A 75 -10.95 2.69 14.30
C LEU A 75 -10.34 1.34 14.65
N GLU A 76 -9.21 1.33 15.36
CA GLU A 76 -8.56 0.10 15.82
C GLU A 76 -9.44 -0.71 16.79
N GLY A 77 -10.36 -0.04 17.49
CA GLY A 77 -11.36 -0.68 18.35
C GLY A 77 -12.48 -1.41 17.58
N LEU A 78 -12.60 -1.23 16.27
CA LEU A 78 -13.62 -1.92 15.46
C LEU A 78 -13.16 -3.32 15.05
N ASP A 79 -11.93 -3.41 14.53
CA ASP A 79 -11.30 -4.64 14.07
C ASP A 79 -9.79 -4.43 13.88
N PRO A 80 -8.97 -5.50 13.75
CA PRO A 80 -7.52 -5.38 13.63
C PRO A 80 -7.02 -4.81 12.28
N HIS A 81 -7.91 -4.57 11.31
CA HIS A 81 -7.56 -4.10 9.97
C HIS A 81 -7.97 -2.64 9.72
N SER A 82 -8.89 -2.10 10.53
CA SER A 82 -9.33 -0.72 10.43
C SER A 82 -8.35 0.21 11.15
N THR A 83 -7.84 1.23 10.44
CA THR A 83 -6.92 2.21 11.02
C THR A 83 -7.08 3.59 10.41
N PHE A 84 -6.63 4.61 11.13
CA PHE A 84 -6.51 5.98 10.65
C PHE A 84 -5.09 6.21 10.16
N LEU A 85 -4.98 6.75 8.95
CA LEU A 85 -3.71 7.17 8.39
C LEU A 85 -3.64 8.70 8.42
N ASN A 86 -2.72 9.25 9.20
CA ASN A 86 -2.40 10.66 9.11
C ASN A 86 -1.71 10.96 7.77
N GLU A 87 -1.40 12.22 7.49
CA GLU A 87 -0.80 12.63 6.21
C GLU A 87 0.51 11.90 5.89
N LYS A 88 1.35 11.68 6.91
CA LYS A 88 2.62 10.95 6.77
C LYS A 88 2.36 9.46 6.47
N ASP A 89 1.54 8.81 7.29
CA ASP A 89 1.21 7.38 7.13
C ASP A 89 0.57 7.11 5.77
N PHE A 90 -0.31 8.02 5.31
CA PHE A 90 -0.90 7.94 3.98
C PHE A 90 0.12 8.13 2.86
N SER A 91 1.09 9.03 3.04
CA SER A 91 2.20 9.20 2.11
C SER A 91 3.07 7.93 2.04
N ASP A 92 3.39 7.33 3.18
CA ASP A 92 4.17 6.09 3.26
C ASP A 92 3.42 4.91 2.63
N LEU A 93 2.11 4.80 2.84
CA LEU A 93 1.27 3.82 2.15
C LEU A 93 1.30 4.02 0.63
N LYS A 94 1.18 5.27 0.14
CA LYS A 94 1.30 5.59 -1.30
C LYS A 94 2.65 5.18 -1.87
N ILE A 95 3.73 5.39 -1.13
CA ILE A 95 5.08 4.98 -1.52
C ILE A 95 5.13 3.46 -1.63
N GLY A 96 4.67 2.73 -0.61
CA GLY A 96 4.63 1.27 -0.60
C GLY A 96 3.83 0.68 -1.77
N THR A 97 2.63 1.23 -2.03
CA THR A 97 1.75 0.76 -3.10
C THR A 97 2.27 1.09 -4.50
N ARG A 98 2.97 2.20 -4.68
CA ARG A 98 3.61 2.56 -5.97
C ARG A 98 4.92 1.81 -6.19
N GLY A 99 5.60 1.39 -5.12
CA GLY A 99 6.94 0.79 -5.17
C GLY A 99 8.02 1.76 -5.64
N GLU A 100 7.77 3.07 -5.56
CA GLU A 100 8.69 4.10 -6.03
C GLU A 100 8.74 5.25 -5.01
N PHE A 101 9.94 5.69 -4.63
CA PHE A 101 10.13 6.81 -3.70
C PHE A 101 11.40 7.60 -4.03
N GLY A 102 11.46 8.84 -3.58
CA GLY A 102 12.67 9.65 -3.65
C GLY A 102 13.62 9.29 -2.51
N GLY A 103 14.83 8.85 -2.83
CA GLY A 103 15.79 8.42 -1.83
C GLY A 103 17.16 8.07 -2.42
N LEU A 104 17.92 7.27 -1.68
CA LEU A 104 19.31 6.94 -1.98
C LEU A 104 19.47 5.55 -2.61
N GLY A 105 18.55 4.60 -2.28
CA GLY A 105 18.65 3.20 -2.69
C GLY A 105 19.62 2.42 -1.81
N ILE A 106 19.38 2.40 -0.50
CA ILE A 106 20.18 1.68 0.50
C ILE A 106 19.25 0.82 1.34
N GLU A 107 19.61 -0.43 1.55
CA GLU A 107 19.04 -1.26 2.62
C GLU A 107 19.82 -1.00 3.91
N VAL A 108 19.11 -0.69 4.99
CA VAL A 108 19.73 -0.33 6.28
C VAL A 108 19.07 -1.09 7.43
N THR A 109 19.85 -1.26 8.49
CA THR A 109 19.37 -1.78 9.77
C THR A 109 19.91 -0.91 10.91
N MET A 110 19.45 -1.18 12.13
CA MET A 110 20.01 -0.59 13.34
C MET A 110 20.93 -1.61 14.01
N GLU A 111 22.18 -1.21 14.31
CA GLU A 111 23.15 -2.00 15.06
C GLU A 111 23.79 -1.08 16.11
N ASP A 112 23.63 -1.42 17.39
CA ASP A 112 24.15 -0.68 18.55
C ASP A 112 23.79 0.82 18.55
N GLY A 113 22.53 1.14 18.11
CA GLY A 113 22.04 2.52 18.06
C GLY A 113 22.59 3.36 16.91
N ILE A 114 23.24 2.74 15.93
CA ILE A 114 23.80 3.35 14.72
C ILE A 114 23.16 2.71 13.49
N VAL A 115 22.94 3.48 12.45
CA VAL A 115 22.39 2.97 11.18
C VAL A 115 23.52 2.30 10.39
N LYS A 116 23.36 1.00 10.14
CA LYS A 116 24.30 0.19 9.35
C LYS A 116 23.73 -0.09 7.97
N VAL A 117 24.55 0.09 6.95
CA VAL A 117 24.22 -0.30 5.57
C VAL A 117 24.33 -1.82 5.44
N ILE A 118 23.19 -2.48 5.11
CA ILE A 118 23.20 -3.90 4.74
C ILE A 118 23.76 -4.02 3.32
N ALA A 119 23.17 -3.30 2.37
CA ALA A 119 23.66 -3.22 1.00
C ALA A 119 23.13 -1.96 0.28
N PRO A 120 23.93 -1.32 -0.58
CA PRO A 120 23.38 -0.42 -1.59
C PRO A 120 22.64 -1.23 -2.67
N ILE A 121 21.53 -0.71 -3.18
CA ILE A 121 20.80 -1.31 -4.29
C ILE A 121 21.51 -0.96 -5.60
N ASP A 122 21.73 -1.93 -6.46
CA ASP A 122 22.41 -1.74 -7.74
C ASP A 122 21.77 -0.60 -8.58
N ASP A 123 22.61 0.11 -9.32
CA ASP A 123 22.24 1.24 -10.20
C ASP A 123 21.63 2.47 -9.49
N THR A 124 21.54 2.48 -8.16
CA THR A 124 21.00 3.60 -7.39
C THR A 124 22.04 4.69 -7.10
N PRO A 125 21.61 5.89 -6.66
CA PRO A 125 22.54 6.95 -6.29
C PRO A 125 23.59 6.56 -5.24
N ALA A 126 23.20 5.80 -4.24
CA ALA A 126 24.11 5.36 -3.19
C ALA A 126 25.17 4.39 -3.71
N PHE A 127 24.77 3.43 -4.58
CA PHE A 127 25.71 2.53 -5.24
C PHE A 127 26.74 3.31 -6.06
N LYS A 128 26.26 4.25 -6.88
CA LYS A 128 27.13 5.11 -7.73
C LYS A 128 28.03 6.03 -6.93
N ALA A 129 27.59 6.46 -5.76
CA ALA A 129 28.38 7.28 -4.84
C ALA A 129 29.39 6.48 -4.02
N GLY A 130 29.44 5.16 -4.16
CA GLY A 130 30.43 4.29 -3.50
C GLY A 130 30.10 3.95 -2.05
N ILE A 131 28.83 3.99 -1.66
CA ILE A 131 28.36 3.38 -0.40
C ILE A 131 28.57 1.87 -0.49
N LYS A 132 29.02 1.26 0.61
CA LYS A 132 29.34 -0.17 0.69
C LYS A 132 28.57 -0.84 1.83
N SER A 133 28.37 -2.16 1.70
CA SER A 133 27.88 -2.98 2.80
C SER A 133 28.81 -2.87 4.01
N GLY A 134 28.23 -2.76 5.19
CA GLY A 134 28.96 -2.57 6.46
C GLY A 134 29.29 -1.12 6.81
N ASP A 135 29.04 -0.14 5.95
CA ASP A 135 29.18 1.29 6.28
C ASP A 135 28.25 1.64 7.44
N LEU A 136 28.74 2.41 8.40
CA LEU A 136 27.97 2.94 9.53
C LEU A 136 27.64 4.41 9.26
N ILE A 137 26.40 4.76 9.11
CA ILE A 137 25.96 6.15 8.91
C ILE A 137 25.91 6.83 10.26
N ILE A 138 26.80 7.80 10.50
CA ILE A 138 26.94 8.52 11.77
C ILE A 138 26.26 9.90 11.74
N LYS A 139 26.16 10.52 10.55
CA LYS A 139 25.38 11.77 10.36
C LYS A 139 24.64 11.73 9.04
N ILE A 140 23.51 12.42 9.02
CA ILE A 140 22.70 12.72 7.84
C ILE A 140 22.55 14.24 7.79
N ASP A 141 23.14 14.88 6.78
CA ASP A 141 23.34 16.34 6.74
C ASP A 141 24.01 16.80 8.06
N ASN A 142 23.40 17.74 8.78
CA ASN A 142 23.92 18.25 10.06
C ASN A 142 23.43 17.44 11.29
N SER A 143 22.59 16.41 11.09
CA SER A 143 21.95 15.66 12.18
C SER A 143 22.73 14.40 12.53
N SER A 144 23.09 14.23 13.81
CA SER A 144 23.61 12.96 14.30
C SER A 144 22.54 11.87 14.25
N VAL A 145 22.93 10.67 13.81
CA VAL A 145 22.04 9.50 13.74
C VAL A 145 21.91 8.80 15.12
N LYS A 146 22.89 9.01 16.01
CA LYS A 146 22.91 8.40 17.35
C LYS A 146 21.65 8.78 18.15
N GLY A 147 20.92 7.78 18.62
CA GLY A 147 19.67 7.97 19.39
C GLY A 147 18.42 8.13 18.54
N LEU A 148 18.52 8.14 17.20
CA LEU A 148 17.35 8.09 16.33
C LEU A 148 16.82 6.66 16.20
N SER A 149 15.51 6.52 16.01
CA SER A 149 14.94 5.25 15.52
C SER A 149 15.30 5.04 14.04
N LEU A 150 15.31 3.78 13.60
CA LEU A 150 15.57 3.43 12.19
C LEU A 150 14.62 4.18 11.24
N ASN A 151 13.33 4.22 11.58
CA ASN A 151 12.32 4.93 10.77
C ASN A 151 12.65 6.42 10.64
N LYS A 152 13.08 7.07 11.74
CA LYS A 152 13.45 8.49 11.70
C LYS A 152 14.67 8.74 10.82
N ALA A 153 15.67 7.87 10.89
CA ALA A 153 16.85 7.95 10.03
C ALA A 153 16.49 7.73 8.55
N VAL A 154 15.62 6.74 8.26
CA VAL A 154 15.11 6.50 6.90
C VAL A 154 14.34 7.71 6.38
N ASP A 155 13.49 8.35 7.19
CA ASP A 155 12.77 9.56 6.82
C ASP A 155 13.72 10.69 6.42
N LEU A 156 14.81 10.88 7.15
CA LEU A 156 15.84 11.89 6.82
C LEU A 156 16.57 11.55 5.51
N MET A 157 16.79 10.27 5.23
CA MET A 157 17.41 9.84 3.97
C MET A 157 16.48 9.95 2.77
N ARG A 158 15.15 9.83 2.96
CA ARG A 158 14.14 10.08 1.93
C ARG A 158 14.05 11.59 1.63
N GLY A 159 13.44 11.93 0.50
CA GLY A 159 13.17 13.31 0.15
C GLY A 159 12.89 13.51 -1.33
N LYS A 160 12.77 14.78 -1.72
CA LYS A 160 12.45 15.16 -3.11
C LYS A 160 13.53 14.67 -4.07
N VAL A 161 13.11 14.02 -5.16
CA VAL A 161 14.01 13.62 -6.25
C VAL A 161 14.77 14.86 -6.76
N GLY A 162 16.10 14.71 -6.95
CA GLY A 162 17.00 15.79 -7.34
C GLY A 162 17.57 16.60 -6.17
N SER A 163 17.06 16.45 -4.94
CA SER A 163 17.65 17.15 -3.79
C SER A 163 18.93 16.48 -3.30
N PRO A 164 19.95 17.27 -2.88
CA PRO A 164 21.17 16.73 -2.31
C PRO A 164 20.98 16.26 -0.87
N ILE A 165 21.83 15.34 -0.44
CA ILE A 165 22.00 14.91 0.95
C ILE A 165 23.49 14.63 1.17
N LEU A 166 23.99 14.91 2.36
CA LEU A 166 25.35 14.57 2.80
C LEU A 166 25.27 13.45 3.84
N LEU A 167 25.88 12.31 3.56
CA LEU A 167 26.06 11.25 4.54
C LEU A 167 27.49 11.30 5.07
N THR A 168 27.64 11.31 6.40
CA THR A 168 28.93 11.05 7.04
C THR A 168 28.90 9.59 7.51
N ILE A 169 29.84 8.79 7.01
CA ILE A 169 29.91 7.37 7.32
C ILE A 169 31.22 7.02 8.01
N ALA A 170 31.20 5.98 8.85
CA ALA A 170 32.39 5.29 9.31
C ALA A 170 32.51 3.96 8.56
N ARG A 171 33.67 3.68 8.00
CA ARG A 171 33.96 2.47 7.23
C ARG A 171 35.12 1.73 7.83
N LYS A 172 35.00 0.40 7.98
CA LYS A 172 36.10 -0.43 8.47
C LYS A 172 37.30 -0.33 7.54
N GLY A 173 38.46 -0.04 8.11
CA GLY A 173 39.75 0.12 7.37
C GLY A 173 40.08 1.55 6.97
N GLU A 174 39.19 2.50 7.22
CA GLU A 174 39.48 3.93 6.98
C GLU A 174 39.88 4.62 8.28
N SER A 175 40.78 5.62 8.17
CA SER A 175 41.34 6.33 9.33
C SER A 175 40.41 7.38 9.95
N GLY A 176 39.30 7.69 9.31
CA GLY A 176 38.33 8.71 9.76
C GLY A 176 37.00 8.64 9.06
N PRO A 177 36.05 9.48 9.47
CA PRO A 177 34.75 9.59 8.80
C PRO A 177 34.88 10.04 7.35
N ILE A 178 34.04 9.47 6.48
CA ILE A 178 33.96 9.79 5.06
C ILE A 178 32.68 10.57 4.80
N GLU A 179 32.77 11.70 4.14
CA GLU A 179 31.61 12.47 3.71
C GLU A 179 31.27 12.13 2.26
N ILE A 180 30.04 11.73 2.02
CA ILE A 180 29.55 11.31 0.70
C ILE A 180 28.31 12.13 0.38
N LYS A 181 28.42 13.00 -0.64
CA LYS A 181 27.29 13.76 -1.17
C LYS A 181 26.56 12.92 -2.21
N ILE A 182 25.25 12.76 -2.02
CA ILE A 182 24.39 11.95 -2.89
C ILE A 182 23.22 12.83 -3.36
N ILE A 183 22.85 12.71 -4.62
CA ILE A 183 21.62 13.32 -5.14
C ILE A 183 20.51 12.29 -5.10
N ARG A 184 19.43 12.59 -4.37
CA ARG A 184 18.27 11.68 -4.29
C ARG A 184 17.66 11.43 -5.66
N ALA A 185 17.40 10.18 -5.97
CA ALA A 185 16.73 9.80 -7.20
C ALA A 185 15.44 9.02 -6.90
N LYS A 186 14.69 8.75 -7.95
CA LYS A 186 13.55 7.84 -7.90
C LYS A 186 14.05 6.41 -7.75
N ILE A 187 13.87 5.83 -6.58
CA ILE A 187 14.20 4.44 -6.29
C ILE A 187 12.99 3.57 -6.60
N LYS A 188 13.20 2.53 -7.38
CA LYS A 188 12.18 1.53 -7.72
C LYS A 188 12.46 0.25 -6.96
N VAL A 189 11.51 -0.18 -6.15
CA VAL A 189 11.57 -1.47 -5.48
C VAL A 189 10.88 -2.51 -6.35
N LYS A 190 11.63 -3.50 -6.84
CA LYS A 190 11.06 -4.58 -7.64
C LYS A 190 10.21 -5.49 -6.75
N SER A 191 8.90 -5.54 -7.00
CA SER A 191 7.98 -6.47 -6.32
C SER A 191 8.09 -7.90 -6.83
N VAL A 192 8.61 -8.10 -8.05
CA VAL A 192 8.78 -9.40 -8.70
C VAL A 192 10.25 -9.61 -9.02
N LYS A 193 10.79 -10.75 -8.59
CA LYS A 193 12.11 -11.30 -8.98
C LYS A 193 11.89 -12.69 -9.56
N TYR A 194 12.69 -13.11 -10.52
CA TYR A 194 12.50 -14.40 -11.17
C TYR A 194 13.81 -14.96 -11.71
N GLU A 195 13.85 -16.29 -11.80
CA GLU A 195 14.96 -17.05 -12.36
C GLU A 195 14.50 -18.40 -12.92
N LEU A 196 15.28 -19.01 -13.79
CA LEU A 196 15.10 -20.40 -14.22
C LEU A 196 15.73 -21.33 -13.19
N ILE A 197 15.00 -22.39 -12.80
CA ILE A 197 15.51 -23.49 -11.99
C ILE A 197 15.61 -24.71 -12.90
N HIS A 198 16.75 -25.40 -12.88
CA HIS A 198 17.00 -26.59 -13.68
C HIS A 198 16.67 -26.41 -15.17
N ASP A 199 16.90 -25.21 -15.71
CA ASP A 199 16.71 -24.79 -17.11
C ASP A 199 15.26 -24.83 -17.66
N ASN A 200 14.31 -25.41 -16.94
CA ASN A 200 12.95 -25.61 -17.43
C ASN A 200 11.84 -25.40 -16.38
N TYR A 201 12.12 -24.82 -15.23
CA TYR A 201 11.10 -24.38 -14.28
C TYR A 201 11.24 -22.90 -14.01
N GLY A 202 10.14 -22.18 -14.04
CA GLY A 202 10.11 -20.75 -13.70
C GLY A 202 9.93 -20.54 -12.19
N TYR A 203 10.93 -19.99 -11.52
CA TYR A 203 10.78 -19.50 -10.16
C TYR A 203 10.48 -18.00 -10.17
N ILE A 204 9.39 -17.58 -9.52
CA ILE A 204 8.93 -16.20 -9.47
C ILE A 204 8.64 -15.83 -8.02
N ARG A 205 9.44 -14.93 -7.47
CA ARG A 205 9.25 -14.38 -6.14
C ARG A 205 8.42 -13.10 -6.21
N ILE A 206 7.27 -13.06 -5.55
CA ILE A 206 6.46 -11.85 -5.35
C ILE A 206 6.65 -11.39 -3.91
N ALA A 207 7.42 -10.31 -3.70
CA ALA A 207 7.78 -9.83 -2.36
C ALA A 207 6.71 -8.92 -1.74
N SER A 208 5.89 -8.24 -2.56
CA SER A 208 4.77 -7.38 -2.17
C SER A 208 3.85 -7.14 -3.35
N PHE A 209 2.62 -6.71 -3.09
CA PHE A 209 1.66 -6.35 -4.15
C PHE A 209 1.64 -4.83 -4.36
N GLN A 210 2.34 -4.37 -5.39
CA GLN A 210 2.38 -2.99 -5.87
C GLN A 210 1.51 -2.82 -7.12
N ASN A 211 1.15 -1.59 -7.48
CA ASN A 211 0.30 -1.31 -8.66
C ASN A 211 0.78 -1.94 -9.97
N LYS A 212 2.08 -2.23 -10.10
CA LYS A 212 2.67 -2.82 -11.30
C LYS A 212 3.01 -4.31 -11.17
N THR A 213 2.62 -4.96 -10.08
CA THR A 213 3.02 -6.35 -9.82
C THR A 213 2.46 -7.31 -10.85
N GLY A 214 1.19 -7.17 -11.25
CA GLY A 214 0.60 -7.99 -12.32
C GLY A 214 1.37 -7.88 -13.64
N LYS A 215 1.65 -6.64 -14.08
CA LYS A 215 2.49 -6.41 -15.26
C LYS A 215 3.89 -7.01 -15.11
N SER A 216 4.53 -6.81 -13.97
CA SER A 216 5.88 -7.34 -13.72
C SER A 216 5.90 -8.87 -13.71
N LEU A 217 4.82 -9.53 -13.27
CA LEU A 217 4.63 -10.98 -13.38
C LEU A 217 4.52 -11.43 -14.83
N ALA A 218 3.71 -10.77 -15.64
CA ALA A 218 3.56 -11.08 -17.05
C ALA A 218 4.89 -10.92 -17.81
N ASP A 219 5.61 -9.83 -17.55
CA ASP A 219 6.95 -9.59 -18.11
C ASP A 219 7.93 -10.70 -17.69
N ALA A 220 7.89 -11.15 -16.41
CA ALA A 220 8.72 -12.23 -15.88
C ALA A 220 8.45 -13.57 -16.58
N ILE A 221 7.17 -13.94 -16.72
CA ILE A 221 6.76 -15.18 -17.41
C ILE A 221 7.23 -15.16 -18.88
N SER A 222 7.03 -14.03 -19.58
CA SER A 222 7.48 -13.87 -20.95
C SER A 222 8.99 -14.02 -21.09
N ASP A 223 9.78 -13.43 -20.18
CA ASP A 223 11.24 -13.53 -20.21
C ASP A 223 11.74 -14.95 -19.88
N LEU A 224 11.11 -15.61 -18.89
CA LEU A 224 11.40 -17.01 -18.55
C LEU A 224 11.15 -17.95 -19.74
N ASN A 225 10.01 -17.78 -20.43
CA ASN A 225 9.71 -18.56 -21.63
C ASN A 225 10.76 -18.37 -22.72
N LYS A 226 11.21 -17.12 -22.96
CA LYS A 226 12.30 -16.84 -23.93
C LYS A 226 13.62 -17.50 -23.51
N LYS A 227 14.00 -17.38 -22.24
CA LYS A 227 15.26 -17.96 -21.71
C LYS A 227 15.29 -19.48 -21.79
N SER A 228 14.16 -20.13 -21.51
CA SER A 228 14.01 -21.59 -21.65
C SER A 228 13.76 -22.07 -23.07
N LYS A 229 13.74 -21.19 -24.08
CA LYS A 229 13.35 -21.50 -25.48
C LYS A 229 11.95 -22.13 -25.55
N ASN A 230 11.01 -21.62 -24.74
CA ASN A 230 9.63 -22.11 -24.57
C ASN A 230 9.52 -23.55 -24.03
N ASN A 231 10.51 -23.99 -23.26
CA ASN A 231 10.54 -25.32 -22.65
C ASN A 231 10.31 -25.26 -21.13
N ILE A 232 9.38 -24.42 -20.66
CA ILE A 232 8.96 -24.38 -19.27
C ILE A 232 8.01 -25.56 -18.98
N ASN A 233 8.31 -26.32 -17.92
CA ASN A 233 7.48 -27.45 -17.48
C ASN A 233 6.53 -27.06 -16.35
N GLY A 234 6.75 -25.95 -15.65
CA GLY A 234 5.91 -25.46 -14.57
C GLY A 234 6.50 -24.22 -13.89
N TYR A 235 5.74 -23.67 -12.94
CA TYR A 235 6.11 -22.45 -12.23
C TYR A 235 6.03 -22.65 -10.72
N VAL A 236 6.95 -22.01 -10.00
CA VAL A 236 6.91 -21.84 -8.57
C VAL A 236 6.68 -20.36 -8.28
N ILE A 237 5.57 -20.01 -7.66
CA ILE A 237 5.23 -18.64 -7.24
C ILE A 237 5.49 -18.55 -5.74
N ASP A 238 6.54 -17.83 -5.35
CA ASP A 238 6.93 -17.68 -3.95
C ASP A 238 6.39 -16.38 -3.36
N MET A 239 5.44 -16.48 -2.44
CA MET A 239 4.86 -15.37 -1.68
C MET A 239 5.15 -15.47 -0.18
N ARG A 240 6.15 -16.25 0.24
CA ARG A 240 6.56 -16.33 1.66
C ARG A 240 7.04 -14.97 2.15
N ASN A 241 6.66 -14.59 3.38
CA ASN A 241 6.92 -13.26 3.98
C ASN A 241 6.43 -12.08 3.12
N ASN A 242 5.39 -12.29 2.32
CA ASN A 242 4.73 -11.23 1.57
C ASN A 242 3.48 -10.76 2.33
N PRO A 243 3.49 -9.58 2.97
CA PRO A 243 2.37 -9.11 3.80
C PRO A 243 1.16 -8.66 2.98
N GLY A 244 1.20 -8.81 1.65
CA GLY A 244 0.14 -8.36 0.76
C GLY A 244 0.42 -7.03 0.07
N GLY A 245 -0.59 -6.19 -0.03
CA GLY A 245 -0.54 -4.87 -0.67
C GLY A 245 -1.82 -4.54 -1.44
N VAL A 246 -1.69 -4.05 -2.67
CA VAL A 246 -2.81 -3.53 -3.49
C VAL A 246 -3.74 -4.65 -3.94
N LEU A 247 -5.03 -4.56 -3.61
CA LEU A 247 -6.07 -5.52 -4.01
C LEU A 247 -6.12 -5.73 -5.54
N GLY A 248 -6.11 -4.64 -6.32
CA GLY A 248 -6.10 -4.74 -7.78
C GLY A 248 -4.90 -5.52 -8.32
N ALA A 249 -3.73 -5.43 -7.68
CA ALA A 249 -2.56 -6.22 -8.07
C ALA A 249 -2.72 -7.70 -7.74
N ALA A 250 -3.44 -8.06 -6.66
CA ALA A 250 -3.79 -9.46 -6.39
C ALA A 250 -4.77 -10.01 -7.44
N VAL A 251 -5.75 -9.19 -7.85
CA VAL A 251 -6.66 -9.52 -8.95
C VAL A 251 -5.85 -9.78 -10.24
N ASP A 252 -4.97 -8.86 -10.63
CA ASP A 252 -4.13 -8.98 -11.84
C ASP A 252 -3.27 -10.26 -11.81
N VAL A 253 -2.68 -10.59 -10.65
CA VAL A 253 -1.86 -11.80 -10.47
C VAL A 253 -2.71 -13.06 -10.53
N SER A 254 -3.91 -13.08 -9.94
CA SER A 254 -4.82 -14.22 -10.02
C SER A 254 -5.34 -14.41 -11.44
N ASP A 255 -5.72 -13.31 -12.11
CA ASP A 255 -6.20 -13.28 -13.48
C ASP A 255 -5.17 -13.81 -14.48
N ALA A 256 -3.87 -13.60 -14.20
CA ALA A 256 -2.79 -14.11 -15.03
C ALA A 256 -2.78 -15.65 -15.20
N PHE A 257 -3.48 -16.39 -14.33
CA PHE A 257 -3.47 -17.86 -14.29
C PHE A 257 -4.85 -18.52 -14.35
N ILE A 258 -5.92 -17.77 -14.11
CA ILE A 258 -7.28 -18.29 -14.05
C ILE A 258 -8.08 -17.72 -15.22
N LYS A 259 -8.52 -18.55 -16.14
CA LYS A 259 -9.31 -18.16 -17.31
C LYS A 259 -10.79 -18.50 -17.19
N GLY A 260 -11.62 -17.90 -18.02
CA GLY A 260 -13.01 -18.29 -18.25
C GLY A 260 -14.03 -17.58 -17.35
N GLY A 261 -13.85 -16.30 -17.04
CA GLY A 261 -14.84 -15.48 -16.32
C GLY A 261 -15.11 -15.95 -14.88
N LYS A 262 -14.16 -16.65 -14.27
CA LYS A 262 -14.28 -17.18 -12.92
C LYS A 262 -14.11 -16.08 -11.88
N LYS A 263 -14.87 -16.18 -10.78
CA LYS A 263 -14.75 -15.24 -9.66
C LYS A 263 -13.40 -15.40 -8.98
N LEU A 264 -12.65 -14.28 -8.90
CA LEU A 264 -11.34 -14.21 -8.25
C LEU A 264 -11.45 -13.75 -6.80
N VAL A 265 -12.20 -12.69 -6.57
CA VAL A 265 -12.43 -12.11 -5.25
C VAL A 265 -13.71 -11.26 -5.28
N TYR A 266 -14.38 -11.16 -4.16
CA TYR A 266 -15.49 -10.21 -3.99
C TYR A 266 -15.40 -9.53 -2.63
N THR A 267 -15.96 -8.31 -2.55
CA THR A 267 -16.13 -7.59 -1.30
C THR A 267 -17.61 -7.54 -0.93
N LYS A 268 -17.91 -7.52 0.37
CA LYS A 268 -19.27 -7.40 0.90
C LYS A 268 -19.30 -6.33 1.97
N GLY A 269 -20.18 -5.36 1.81
CA GLY A 269 -20.38 -4.27 2.76
C GLY A 269 -21.84 -3.91 2.95
N LYS A 270 -22.14 -2.96 3.82
CA LYS A 270 -23.52 -2.48 4.08
C LYS A 270 -24.07 -1.62 2.95
N SER A 271 -23.22 -0.91 2.22
CA SER A 271 -23.60 -0.07 1.08
C SER A 271 -23.28 -0.75 -0.25
N ALA A 272 -24.01 -0.39 -1.32
CA ALA A 272 -23.76 -0.91 -2.66
C ALA A 272 -22.33 -0.58 -3.14
N ASP A 273 -21.81 0.59 -2.79
CA ASP A 273 -20.47 1.06 -3.17
C ASP A 273 -19.34 0.25 -2.51
N ALA A 274 -19.67 -0.61 -1.53
CA ALA A 274 -18.70 -1.50 -0.88
C ALA A 274 -18.78 -2.95 -1.42
N MET A 275 -19.60 -3.18 -2.45
CA MET A 275 -19.75 -4.49 -3.08
C MET A 275 -19.09 -4.49 -4.45
N TYR A 276 -17.94 -5.17 -4.53
CA TYR A 276 -17.21 -5.37 -5.79
C TYR A 276 -17.07 -6.87 -6.03
N GLU A 277 -17.12 -7.26 -7.29
CA GLU A 277 -16.79 -8.62 -7.72
C GLU A 277 -15.80 -8.54 -8.88
N PHE A 278 -14.71 -9.26 -8.76
CA PHE A 278 -13.67 -9.35 -9.78
C PHE A 278 -13.67 -10.75 -10.37
N THR A 279 -13.75 -10.82 -11.69
CA THR A 279 -13.75 -12.07 -12.45
C THR A 279 -12.55 -12.14 -13.37
N SER A 280 -12.11 -13.35 -13.68
CA SER A 280 -10.98 -13.58 -14.59
C SER A 280 -11.36 -13.32 -16.05
N ASN A 281 -10.35 -12.95 -16.83
CA ASN A 281 -10.39 -12.92 -18.29
C ASN A 281 -10.19 -14.33 -18.89
N ASP A 282 -9.99 -14.43 -20.20
CA ASP A 282 -9.71 -15.69 -20.90
C ASP A 282 -8.20 -15.99 -21.04
N THR A 283 -7.36 -15.41 -20.17
CA THR A 283 -5.91 -15.53 -20.28
C THR A 283 -5.35 -16.48 -19.20
N ASP A 284 -4.47 -17.40 -19.59
CA ASP A 284 -3.61 -18.17 -18.68
C ASP A 284 -2.17 -18.06 -19.18
N LEU A 285 -1.37 -17.21 -18.55
CA LEU A 285 0.02 -16.97 -18.94
C LEU A 285 0.93 -18.18 -18.72
N ALA A 286 0.52 -19.13 -17.89
CA ALA A 286 1.23 -20.39 -17.69
C ALA A 286 0.79 -21.49 -18.66
N GLU A 287 -0.16 -21.24 -19.57
CA GLU A 287 -0.60 -22.20 -20.59
C GLU A 287 -0.97 -23.58 -20.01
N GLU A 288 -1.74 -23.58 -18.91
CA GLU A 288 -2.16 -24.77 -18.15
C GLU A 288 -1.00 -25.58 -17.52
N LYS A 289 0.24 -25.12 -17.60
CA LYS A 289 1.38 -25.77 -16.96
C LYS A 289 1.21 -25.79 -15.43
N PRO A 290 1.74 -26.80 -14.74
CA PRO A 290 1.65 -26.89 -13.29
C PRO A 290 2.18 -25.66 -12.56
N ILE A 291 1.48 -25.25 -11.49
CA ILE A 291 1.89 -24.14 -10.61
C ILE A 291 1.93 -24.64 -9.18
N VAL A 292 3.01 -24.30 -8.48
CA VAL A 292 3.14 -24.43 -7.03
C VAL A 292 3.25 -23.04 -6.43
N VAL A 293 2.45 -22.76 -5.42
CA VAL A 293 2.49 -21.50 -4.67
C VAL A 293 3.07 -21.78 -3.29
N LEU A 294 4.12 -21.03 -2.93
CA LEU A 294 4.75 -21.11 -1.61
C LEU A 294 4.27 -19.94 -0.74
N ILE A 295 3.73 -20.27 0.43
CA ILE A 295 3.31 -19.32 1.46
C ILE A 295 3.89 -19.68 2.82
N ASN A 296 3.80 -18.77 3.79
CA ASN A 296 4.14 -19.02 5.21
C ASN A 296 3.33 -18.10 6.12
N GLY A 297 3.59 -18.12 7.43
CA GLY A 297 2.94 -17.25 8.40
C GLY A 297 3.14 -15.73 8.19
N GLY A 298 4.09 -15.33 7.35
CA GLY A 298 4.26 -13.93 6.93
C GLY A 298 3.53 -13.58 5.63
N SER A 299 2.80 -14.53 5.03
CA SER A 299 1.95 -14.28 3.86
C SER A 299 0.56 -13.83 4.34
N ALA A 300 0.10 -12.65 3.91
CA ALA A 300 -1.17 -12.09 4.38
C ALA A 300 -1.90 -11.30 3.28
N SER A 301 -3.20 -11.03 3.49
CA SER A 301 -4.01 -10.11 2.66
C SER A 301 -3.99 -10.51 1.17
N ALA A 302 -3.42 -9.68 0.28
CA ALA A 302 -3.33 -9.94 -1.17
C ALA A 302 -2.67 -11.29 -1.51
N SER A 303 -1.71 -11.76 -0.69
CA SER A 303 -1.11 -13.09 -0.85
C SER A 303 -2.11 -14.21 -0.59
N GLU A 304 -3.01 -14.03 0.40
CA GLU A 304 -4.07 -14.99 0.71
C GLU A 304 -5.13 -15.00 -0.39
N ILE A 305 -5.45 -13.83 -0.95
CA ILE A 305 -6.38 -13.72 -2.09
C ILE A 305 -5.87 -14.53 -3.29
N VAL A 306 -4.59 -14.36 -3.67
CA VAL A 306 -4.00 -15.09 -4.79
C VAL A 306 -3.93 -16.58 -4.50
N ALA A 307 -3.46 -16.97 -3.31
CA ALA A 307 -3.38 -18.38 -2.93
C ALA A 307 -4.76 -19.04 -2.90
N GLY A 308 -5.76 -18.38 -2.29
CA GLY A 308 -7.14 -18.86 -2.22
C GLY A 308 -7.78 -18.98 -3.59
N ALA A 309 -7.67 -17.94 -4.44
CA ALA A 309 -8.22 -18.00 -5.79
C ALA A 309 -7.62 -19.14 -6.63
N LEU A 310 -6.30 -19.31 -6.60
CA LEU A 310 -5.63 -20.41 -7.33
C LEU A 310 -5.99 -21.80 -6.78
N GLN A 311 -6.18 -21.89 -5.46
CA GLN A 311 -6.62 -23.13 -4.80
C GLN A 311 -8.06 -23.49 -5.14
N ASP A 312 -9.01 -22.56 -4.95
CA ASP A 312 -10.44 -22.78 -5.17
C ASP A 312 -10.74 -23.20 -6.62
N HIS A 313 -10.01 -22.61 -7.56
CA HIS A 313 -10.12 -22.98 -8.97
C HIS A 313 -9.24 -24.17 -9.38
N LYS A 314 -8.58 -24.83 -8.42
CA LYS A 314 -7.70 -26.00 -8.65
C LYS A 314 -6.59 -25.71 -9.67
N ARG A 315 -6.13 -24.44 -9.72
CA ARG A 315 -5.13 -24.00 -10.69
C ARG A 315 -3.69 -24.21 -10.19
N ALA A 316 -3.50 -24.21 -8.86
CA ALA A 316 -2.20 -24.41 -8.26
C ALA A 316 -2.25 -25.30 -7.02
N ILE A 317 -1.11 -25.87 -6.68
CA ILE A 317 -0.88 -26.54 -5.39
C ILE A 317 -0.32 -25.49 -4.42
N ILE A 318 -0.97 -25.30 -3.27
CA ILE A 318 -0.52 -24.38 -2.25
C ILE A 318 0.32 -25.11 -1.22
N MET A 319 1.55 -24.66 -0.99
CA MET A 319 2.49 -25.24 -0.01
C MET A 319 2.85 -24.22 1.07
N ASN A 320 2.76 -24.65 2.31
CA ASN A 320 3.17 -23.89 3.49
C ASN A 320 4.47 -24.49 4.07
N ASN A 321 5.20 -23.74 4.90
CA ASN A 321 6.45 -24.17 5.55
C ASN A 321 6.35 -25.49 6.33
N ASN A 322 5.17 -25.91 6.74
CA ASN A 322 4.92 -27.15 7.47
C ASN A 322 4.66 -28.36 6.56
N GLY A 323 4.79 -28.20 5.24
CA GLY A 323 4.53 -29.27 4.27
C GLY A 323 3.06 -29.65 4.12
N PHE A 324 2.13 -28.90 4.72
CA PHE A 324 0.69 -29.16 4.60
C PHE A 324 0.11 -28.41 3.41
N LEU A 325 -0.64 -29.15 2.61
CA LEU A 325 -1.61 -28.57 1.68
C LEU A 325 -2.68 -27.88 2.53
N ILE A 326 -2.90 -26.61 2.30
CA ILE A 326 -4.08 -25.93 2.84
C ILE A 326 -5.24 -26.42 1.99
N SER A 327 -6.12 -27.20 2.60
CA SER A 327 -7.33 -27.75 1.97
C SER A 327 -8.45 -26.72 1.97
#